data_36d862c939e8865e1cd6c15fa21608c9
#
_entry.id   36d862c939e8865e1cd6c15fa21608c9
#
_cell.length_a   1.000
_cell.length_b   1.000
_cell.length_c   1.000
_cell.angle_alpha   90.00
_cell.angle_beta   90.00
_cell.angle_gamma   90.00
#
_symmetry.space_group_name_H-M   'P 1'
#
loop_
_entity.id
_entity.type
_entity.pdbx_description
1 polymer ?
#
loop_
_entity_poly.entity_id
_entity_poly.type
_entity_poly.pdbx_seq_one_letter_code
_entity_poly.pdbx_strand_id
1 'polypeptide(L)'
;MITLIGHGYVGEVIARELFKAGLHYHWIHHTDLIPLDTDFIINAAGYTGSPNVDACEIYRQECIDGNVVWPLALERANSQTPIIHISSGCVYGGYPEGGYTEEDEPDFTFKTGSFYSGSKALAQTVLAPYMDKSYLFRIRMPFGRVRHPKNFLTKMEKYQKLISFENSLTLVDDVGRACVHFYLTRPAAGIYNVCNPGSSNAYEIALMMKLDKEWFTIEEFKAATTAPRSNCVLSTKKLESVFDIKPIHETLYEVIADYK
;
A
#
# COMPACT_ATOMS: atom_id res chain seq x y z
N MET A 1 -17.78 6.42 15.55
CA MET A 1 -17.71 5.01 15.06
C MET A 1 -16.87 4.94 13.78
N ILE A 2 -15.97 3.95 13.68
CA ILE A 2 -15.14 3.74 12.49
C ILE A 2 -15.92 2.94 11.44
N THR A 3 -15.78 3.27 10.15
CA THR A 3 -16.20 2.40 9.05
C THR A 3 -14.99 1.96 8.23
N LEU A 4 -14.70 0.65 8.25
CA LEU A 4 -13.68 0.02 7.42
C LEU A 4 -14.34 -0.49 6.13
N ILE A 5 -13.78 -0.12 4.98
CA ILE A 5 -14.29 -0.50 3.66
C ILE A 5 -13.25 -1.38 2.95
N GLY A 6 -13.67 -2.55 2.50
CA GLY A 6 -12.85 -3.49 1.76
C GLY A 6 -12.41 -4.71 2.57
N HIS A 7 -12.61 -5.91 1.95
CA HIS A 7 -12.37 -7.24 2.54
C HIS A 7 -11.14 -7.93 1.93
N GLY A 8 -10.17 -7.15 1.43
CA GLY A 8 -8.93 -7.68 0.89
C GLY A 8 -7.84 -7.83 1.96
N TYR A 9 -6.66 -8.32 1.54
CA TYR A 9 -5.50 -8.60 2.39
C TYR A 9 -5.17 -7.49 3.39
N VAL A 10 -5.15 -6.23 2.97
CA VAL A 10 -4.85 -5.09 3.85
C VAL A 10 -6.04 -4.81 4.79
N GLY A 11 -7.28 -4.88 4.26
CA GLY A 11 -8.50 -4.65 5.06
C GLY A 11 -8.66 -5.67 6.20
N GLU A 12 -8.36 -6.95 5.95
CA GLU A 12 -8.37 -8.01 6.98
C GLU A 12 -7.39 -7.72 8.13
N VAL A 13 -6.20 -7.23 7.79
CA VAL A 13 -5.20 -6.88 8.80
C VAL A 13 -5.61 -5.63 9.59
N ILE A 14 -6.15 -4.61 8.91
CA ILE A 14 -6.68 -3.41 9.57
C ILE A 14 -7.81 -3.80 10.54
N ALA A 15 -8.76 -4.64 10.12
CA ALA A 15 -9.85 -5.13 10.96
C ALA A 15 -9.33 -5.82 12.24
N ARG A 16 -8.30 -6.67 12.08
CA ARG A 16 -7.65 -7.35 13.21
C ARG A 16 -7.00 -6.36 14.19
N GLU A 17 -6.30 -5.33 13.70
CA GLU A 17 -5.65 -4.34 14.56
C GLU A 17 -6.66 -3.42 15.25
N LEU A 18 -7.77 -3.05 14.60
CA LEU A 18 -8.90 -2.35 15.21
C LEU A 18 -9.51 -3.19 16.35
N PHE A 19 -9.73 -4.48 16.11
CA PHE A 19 -10.24 -5.41 17.13
C PHE A 19 -9.28 -5.55 18.34
N LYS A 20 -7.98 -5.70 18.10
CA LYS A 20 -6.95 -5.75 19.16
C LYS A 20 -6.91 -4.48 20.00
N ALA A 21 -7.16 -3.34 19.38
CA ALA A 21 -7.23 -2.04 20.06
C ALA A 21 -8.56 -1.82 20.83
N GLY A 22 -9.49 -2.78 20.79
CA GLY A 22 -10.80 -2.66 21.44
C GLY A 22 -11.72 -1.62 20.81
N LEU A 23 -11.46 -1.24 19.54
CA LEU A 23 -12.25 -0.25 18.83
C LEU A 23 -13.45 -0.92 18.14
N HIS A 24 -14.60 -0.29 18.24
CA HIS A 24 -15.79 -0.71 17.50
C HIS A 24 -15.77 -0.14 16.09
N TYR A 25 -16.11 -0.97 15.10
CA TYR A 25 -16.14 -0.57 13.70
C TYR A 25 -17.20 -1.34 12.91
N HIS A 26 -17.73 -0.70 11.87
CA HIS A 26 -18.45 -1.37 10.79
C HIS A 26 -17.46 -1.86 9.75
N TRP A 27 -17.63 -3.07 9.24
CA TRP A 27 -16.81 -3.61 8.15
C TRP A 27 -17.67 -3.95 6.97
N ILE A 28 -17.57 -3.14 5.91
CA ILE A 28 -18.52 -3.12 4.79
C ILE A 28 -17.83 -3.30 3.44
N HIS A 29 -18.59 -3.66 2.42
CA HIS A 29 -18.17 -3.60 1.02
C HIS A 29 -18.29 -2.17 0.47
N HIS A 30 -17.55 -1.88 -0.60
CA HIS A 30 -17.61 -0.56 -1.24
C HIS A 30 -18.97 -0.27 -1.90
N THR A 31 -19.84 -1.27 -2.07
CA THR A 31 -21.20 -1.14 -2.59
C THR A 31 -22.24 -0.86 -1.50
N ASP A 32 -21.85 -0.96 -0.23
CA ASP A 32 -22.77 -0.79 0.88
C ASP A 32 -22.89 0.69 1.27
N LEU A 33 -23.99 1.04 1.92
CA LEU A 33 -24.19 2.39 2.45
C LEU A 33 -23.31 2.61 3.68
N ILE A 34 -22.72 3.79 3.78
CA ILE A 34 -21.97 4.21 4.98
C ILE A 34 -22.98 4.37 6.14
N PRO A 35 -22.75 3.71 7.28
CA PRO A 35 -23.58 3.89 8.46
C PRO A 35 -23.60 5.34 8.97
N LEU A 36 -24.77 5.81 9.42
CA LEU A 36 -24.98 7.21 9.82
C LEU A 36 -24.17 7.64 11.05
N ASP A 37 -23.76 6.69 11.89
CA ASP A 37 -22.93 6.94 13.09
C ASP A 37 -21.43 6.96 12.80
N THR A 38 -21.02 6.96 11.52
CA THR A 38 -19.63 6.98 11.09
C THR A 38 -19.02 8.37 11.31
N ASP A 39 -17.92 8.42 12.09
CA ASP A 39 -17.12 9.64 12.32
C ASP A 39 -15.69 9.55 11.75
N PHE A 40 -15.32 8.38 11.23
CA PHE A 40 -14.05 8.13 10.58
C PHE A 40 -14.13 6.96 9.60
N ILE A 41 -13.54 7.10 8.43
CA ILE A 41 -13.55 6.05 7.41
C ILE A 41 -12.13 5.57 7.13
N ILE A 42 -11.97 4.25 6.97
CA ILE A 42 -10.74 3.63 6.47
C ILE A 42 -11.08 2.92 5.17
N ASN A 43 -10.63 3.48 4.05
CA ASN A 43 -10.86 2.92 2.73
C ASN A 43 -9.68 2.03 2.29
N ALA A 44 -9.79 0.72 2.50
CA ALA A 44 -8.88 -0.30 2.01
C ALA A 44 -9.40 -0.97 0.71
N ALA A 45 -10.51 -0.50 0.15
CA ALA A 45 -11.00 -0.94 -1.15
C ALA A 45 -10.19 -0.29 -2.28
N GLY A 46 -9.95 -1.07 -3.33
CA GLY A 46 -9.24 -0.65 -4.52
C GLY A 46 -8.97 -1.82 -5.45
N TYR A 47 -8.63 -1.54 -6.70
CA TYR A 47 -8.35 -2.56 -7.71
C TYR A 47 -6.85 -2.70 -7.95
N THR A 48 -6.31 -3.89 -7.70
CA THR A 48 -4.88 -4.21 -7.89
C THR A 48 -4.64 -5.30 -8.94
N GLY A 49 -5.70 -5.67 -9.67
CA GLY A 49 -5.67 -6.80 -10.60
C GLY A 49 -5.55 -8.17 -9.92
N SER A 50 -5.84 -9.21 -10.69
CA SER A 50 -5.66 -10.60 -10.29
C SER A 50 -5.11 -11.39 -11.49
N PRO A 51 -4.00 -12.13 -11.35
CA PRO A 51 -3.25 -12.42 -10.11
C PRO A 51 -2.34 -11.28 -9.65
N ASN A 52 -2.06 -10.29 -10.49
CA ASN A 52 -1.17 -9.16 -10.22
C ASN A 52 -1.58 -7.93 -11.06
N VAL A 53 -0.76 -6.86 -11.03
CA VAL A 53 -1.04 -5.58 -11.69
C VAL A 53 -1.08 -5.64 -13.23
N ASP A 54 -0.59 -6.70 -13.87
CA ASP A 54 -0.70 -6.87 -15.32
C ASP A 54 -2.15 -6.93 -15.78
N ALA A 55 -3.06 -7.43 -14.94
CA ALA A 55 -4.48 -7.43 -15.23
C ALA A 55 -5.07 -6.01 -15.36
N CYS A 56 -4.45 -5.00 -14.77
CA CYS A 56 -4.87 -3.61 -14.92
C CYS A 56 -4.65 -3.05 -16.33
N GLU A 57 -3.75 -3.64 -17.12
CA GLU A 57 -3.56 -3.29 -18.53
C GLU A 57 -4.74 -3.73 -19.39
N ILE A 58 -5.47 -4.75 -18.96
CA ILE A 58 -6.64 -5.33 -19.63
C ILE A 58 -7.94 -4.74 -19.04
N TYR A 59 -8.10 -4.79 -17.73
CA TYR A 59 -9.29 -4.35 -17.00
C TYR A 59 -9.16 -2.89 -16.56
N ARG A 60 -9.01 -2.00 -17.54
CA ARG A 60 -8.70 -0.57 -17.30
C ARG A 60 -9.85 0.17 -16.64
N GLN A 61 -11.10 -0.16 -17.00
CA GLN A 61 -12.28 0.47 -16.42
C GLN A 61 -12.39 0.16 -14.93
N GLU A 62 -12.27 -1.12 -14.56
CA GLU A 62 -12.31 -1.56 -13.15
C GLU A 62 -11.17 -0.94 -12.35
N CYS A 63 -10.02 -0.75 -12.98
CA CYS A 63 -8.87 -0.10 -12.36
C CYS A 63 -9.15 1.39 -12.08
N ILE A 64 -9.76 2.12 -13.02
CA ILE A 64 -10.15 3.52 -12.83
C ILE A 64 -11.30 3.62 -11.81
N ASP A 65 -12.32 2.79 -11.94
CA ASP A 65 -13.48 2.82 -11.04
C ASP A 65 -13.05 2.56 -9.59
N GLY A 66 -12.26 1.52 -9.34
CA GLY A 66 -11.83 1.16 -7.99
C GLY A 66 -10.76 2.07 -7.40
N ASN A 67 -9.87 2.64 -8.21
CA ASN A 67 -8.73 3.41 -7.71
C ASN A 67 -8.92 4.93 -7.76
N VAL A 68 -9.81 5.45 -8.60
CA VAL A 68 -10.01 6.90 -8.82
C VAL A 68 -11.44 7.32 -8.52
N VAL A 69 -12.42 6.71 -9.23
CA VAL A 69 -13.83 7.12 -9.14
C VAL A 69 -14.37 6.85 -7.74
N TRP A 70 -14.17 5.65 -7.22
CA TRP A 70 -14.66 5.25 -5.90
C TRP A 70 -14.11 6.13 -4.76
N PRO A 71 -12.77 6.32 -4.59
CA PRO A 71 -12.25 7.17 -3.52
C PRO A 71 -12.75 8.62 -3.62
N LEU A 72 -12.85 9.18 -4.84
CA LEU A 72 -13.37 10.53 -5.05
C LEU A 72 -14.86 10.65 -4.69
N ALA A 73 -15.67 9.66 -5.07
CA ALA A 73 -17.08 9.61 -4.71
C ALA A 73 -17.27 9.51 -3.19
N LEU A 74 -16.42 8.72 -2.52
CA LEU A 74 -16.42 8.57 -1.07
C LEU A 74 -16.13 9.90 -0.36
N GLU A 75 -15.13 10.67 -0.80
CA GLU A 75 -14.82 11.99 -0.26
C GLU A 75 -15.97 12.99 -0.46
N ARG A 76 -16.57 13.00 -1.65
CA ARG A 76 -17.71 13.89 -1.96
C ARG A 76 -18.95 13.59 -1.13
N ALA A 77 -19.25 12.32 -0.92
CA ALA A 77 -20.39 11.88 -0.12
C ALA A 77 -20.20 12.12 1.39
N ASN A 78 -18.95 12.18 1.86
CA ASN A 78 -18.58 12.28 3.29
C ASN A 78 -17.72 13.51 3.56
N SER A 79 -18.17 14.68 3.11
CA SER A 79 -17.38 15.92 3.09
C SER A 79 -16.85 16.37 4.47
N GLN A 80 -17.49 15.95 5.56
CA GLN A 80 -17.10 16.30 6.94
C GLN A 80 -16.34 15.19 7.67
N THR A 81 -16.33 13.97 7.14
CA THR A 81 -15.75 12.81 7.78
C THR A 81 -14.31 12.62 7.28
N PRO A 82 -13.30 12.55 8.17
CA PRO A 82 -11.93 12.22 7.77
C PRO A 82 -11.83 10.80 7.24
N ILE A 83 -11.05 10.61 6.17
CA ILE A 83 -10.89 9.31 5.50
C ILE A 83 -9.40 8.98 5.40
N ILE A 84 -9.00 7.76 5.78
CA ILE A 84 -7.73 7.18 5.38
C ILE A 84 -7.94 6.40 4.09
N HIS A 85 -7.27 6.80 3.01
CA HIS A 85 -7.22 6.03 1.76
C HIS A 85 -5.94 5.20 1.71
N ILE A 86 -6.06 3.88 1.59
CA ILE A 86 -4.91 3.01 1.33
C ILE A 86 -4.52 3.12 -0.14
N SER A 87 -3.38 3.73 -0.39
CA SER A 87 -2.81 4.00 -1.70
C SER A 87 -1.50 3.23 -1.90
N SER A 88 -0.68 3.63 -2.86
CA SER A 88 0.53 2.91 -3.23
C SER A 88 1.68 3.85 -3.57
N GLY A 89 2.89 3.49 -3.16
CA GLY A 89 4.13 4.10 -3.63
C GLY A 89 4.57 3.65 -5.02
N CYS A 90 3.78 2.79 -5.70
CA CYS A 90 4.04 2.41 -7.10
C CYS A 90 3.89 3.58 -8.10
N VAL A 91 3.74 4.79 -7.63
CA VAL A 91 3.67 6.02 -8.41
C VAL A 91 5.05 6.64 -8.68
N TYR A 92 6.10 6.01 -8.18
CA TYR A 92 7.48 6.45 -8.35
C TYR A 92 8.36 5.38 -9.02
N GLY A 93 9.40 5.83 -9.73
CA GLY A 93 10.38 4.97 -10.37
C GLY A 93 11.78 5.54 -10.25
N GLY A 94 12.58 5.06 -9.31
CA GLY A 94 13.95 5.52 -9.12
C GLY A 94 14.37 5.65 -7.66
N TYR A 95 15.54 6.24 -7.46
CA TYR A 95 16.23 6.28 -6.17
C TYR A 95 16.84 7.66 -5.91
N PRO A 96 16.02 8.70 -5.67
CA PRO A 96 16.55 10.00 -5.27
C PRO A 96 17.25 9.88 -3.91
N GLU A 97 18.21 10.78 -3.64
CA GLU A 97 18.88 10.82 -2.35
C GLU A 97 17.87 11.04 -1.22
N GLY A 98 17.91 10.19 -0.21
CA GLY A 98 16.94 10.21 0.91
C GLY A 98 15.58 9.60 0.62
N GLY A 99 15.33 9.09 -0.59
CA GLY A 99 14.06 8.53 -1.03
C GLY A 99 13.01 9.59 -1.41
N TYR A 100 11.94 9.14 -2.08
CA TYR A 100 10.81 10.03 -2.41
C TYR A 100 10.06 10.44 -1.16
N THR A 101 9.84 11.74 -1.01
CA THR A 101 9.05 12.34 0.07
C THR A 101 7.56 12.41 -0.30
N GLU A 102 6.74 12.85 0.61
CA GLU A 102 5.31 13.08 0.36
C GLU A 102 5.04 14.26 -0.57
N GLU A 103 5.99 15.19 -0.68
CA GLU A 103 5.91 16.41 -1.52
C GLU A 103 6.34 16.17 -2.98
N ASP A 104 6.98 15.01 -3.26
CA ASP A 104 7.43 14.70 -4.61
C ASP A 104 6.24 14.34 -5.52
N GLU A 105 6.22 14.89 -6.72
CA GLU A 105 5.22 14.57 -7.74
C GLU A 105 5.42 13.15 -8.29
N PRO A 106 4.33 12.38 -8.53
CA PRO A 106 4.43 11.07 -9.17
C PRO A 106 5.09 11.12 -10.54
N ASP A 107 6.14 10.33 -10.74
CA ASP A 107 6.91 10.23 -11.99
C ASP A 107 6.67 8.90 -12.76
N PHE A 108 6.02 7.92 -12.10
CA PHE A 108 5.69 6.61 -12.69
C PHE A 108 4.16 6.49 -12.89
N THR A 109 3.70 7.04 -14.03
CA THR A 109 2.29 7.31 -14.33
C THR A 109 1.81 6.47 -15.53
N PHE A 110 0.64 6.80 -16.12
CA PHE A 110 0.15 6.17 -17.38
C PHE A 110 1.14 6.24 -18.54
N LYS A 111 1.98 7.27 -18.58
CA LYS A 111 2.91 7.52 -19.68
C LYS A 111 4.24 6.79 -19.48
N THR A 112 4.70 6.71 -18.24
CA THR A 112 6.04 6.22 -17.89
C THR A 112 6.02 4.86 -17.18
N GLY A 113 4.87 4.44 -16.67
CA GLY A 113 4.68 3.25 -15.87
C GLY A 113 3.56 2.33 -16.36
N SER A 114 2.92 1.67 -15.41
CA SER A 114 1.78 0.78 -15.65
C SER A 114 0.45 1.52 -15.55
N PHE A 115 -0.61 0.93 -16.10
CA PHE A 115 -1.96 1.48 -15.95
C PHE A 115 -2.38 1.58 -14.47
N TYR A 116 -2.00 0.59 -13.65
CA TYR A 116 -2.19 0.63 -12.21
C TYR A 116 -1.51 1.86 -11.57
N SER A 117 -0.22 2.07 -11.88
CA SER A 117 0.53 3.21 -11.34
C SER A 117 -0.08 4.54 -11.76
N GLY A 118 -0.47 4.66 -13.03
CA GLY A 118 -1.18 5.83 -13.54
C GLY A 118 -2.50 6.09 -12.83
N SER A 119 -3.29 5.04 -12.55
CA SER A 119 -4.54 5.18 -11.81
C SER A 119 -4.32 5.65 -10.36
N LYS A 120 -3.26 5.16 -9.70
CA LYS A 120 -2.90 5.60 -8.35
C LYS A 120 -2.33 7.02 -8.31
N ALA A 121 -1.56 7.44 -9.33
CA ALA A 121 -1.09 8.81 -9.47
C ALA A 121 -2.26 9.78 -9.72
N LEU A 122 -3.18 9.44 -10.62
CA LEU A 122 -4.38 10.23 -10.87
C LEU A 122 -5.26 10.34 -9.60
N ALA A 123 -5.39 9.24 -8.84
CA ALA A 123 -6.11 9.26 -7.56
C ALA A 123 -5.53 10.31 -6.58
N GLN A 124 -4.20 10.41 -6.47
CA GLN A 124 -3.56 11.42 -5.62
C GLN A 124 -3.91 12.83 -6.08
N THR A 125 -3.89 13.09 -7.39
CA THR A 125 -4.24 14.40 -7.95
C THR A 125 -5.70 14.78 -7.65
N VAL A 126 -6.66 13.87 -7.88
CA VAL A 126 -8.10 14.19 -7.67
C VAL A 126 -8.49 14.24 -6.19
N LEU A 127 -7.72 13.58 -5.32
CA LEU A 127 -7.92 13.61 -3.87
C LEU A 127 -7.18 14.76 -3.17
N ALA A 128 -6.24 15.42 -3.83
CA ALA A 128 -5.46 16.52 -3.25
C ALA A 128 -6.32 17.59 -2.53
N PRO A 129 -7.48 18.03 -3.07
CA PRO A 129 -8.35 19.01 -2.40
C PRO A 129 -8.95 18.57 -1.06
N TYR A 130 -8.86 17.28 -0.72
CA TYR A 130 -9.39 16.71 0.52
C TYR A 130 -8.32 16.40 1.57
N MET A 131 -7.05 16.62 1.23
CA MET A 131 -5.91 16.29 2.10
C MET A 131 -5.69 17.29 3.24
N ASP A 132 -6.58 18.26 3.42
CA ASP A 132 -6.69 19.11 4.60
C ASP A 132 -7.42 18.44 5.77
N LYS A 133 -8.23 17.40 5.51
CA LYS A 133 -8.97 16.62 6.50
C LYS A 133 -8.72 15.11 6.45
N SER A 134 -8.34 14.59 5.28
CA SER A 134 -8.19 13.16 5.00
C SER A 134 -6.70 12.77 4.90
N TYR A 135 -6.46 11.46 4.87
CA TYR A 135 -5.12 10.89 4.82
C TYR A 135 -4.98 9.97 3.61
N LEU A 136 -3.82 9.99 2.97
CA LEU A 136 -3.49 9.06 1.90
C LEU A 136 -2.22 8.30 2.27
N PHE A 137 -2.36 7.00 2.55
CA PHE A 137 -1.27 6.11 2.95
C PHE A 137 -0.66 5.44 1.72
N ARG A 138 0.57 5.82 1.35
CA ARG A 138 1.36 5.14 0.32
C ARG A 138 2.04 3.94 0.94
N ILE A 139 1.51 2.74 0.70
CA ILE A 139 2.15 1.48 1.10
C ILE A 139 2.97 0.92 -0.07
N ARG A 140 3.96 0.06 0.24
CA ARG A 140 4.85 -0.51 -0.77
C ARG A 140 5.12 -1.98 -0.51
N MET A 141 5.00 -2.84 -1.54
CA MET A 141 5.31 -4.26 -1.47
C MET A 141 4.87 -4.91 -0.14
N PRO A 142 3.56 -4.97 0.13
CA PRO A 142 3.05 -5.37 1.44
C PRO A 142 3.41 -6.83 1.77
N PHE A 143 3.93 -7.04 2.98
CA PHE A 143 4.28 -8.35 3.52
C PHE A 143 3.72 -8.53 4.93
N GLY A 144 3.71 -9.76 5.42
CA GLY A 144 3.19 -10.08 6.76
C GLY A 144 3.50 -11.52 7.17
N ARG A 145 3.17 -11.89 8.41
CA ARG A 145 3.51 -13.18 9.04
C ARG A 145 2.75 -14.36 8.48
N VAL A 146 1.58 -14.12 7.86
CA VAL A 146 0.68 -15.18 7.39
C VAL A 146 0.71 -15.26 5.87
N ARG A 147 0.75 -16.48 5.32
CA ARG A 147 0.68 -16.72 3.87
C ARG A 147 -0.62 -16.17 3.30
N HIS A 148 -0.48 -15.37 2.26
CA HIS A 148 -1.61 -14.84 1.50
C HIS A 148 -1.14 -14.56 0.05
N PRO A 149 -1.97 -14.76 -1.00
CA PRO A 149 -1.56 -14.52 -2.39
C PRO A 149 -1.06 -13.10 -2.70
N LYS A 150 -1.47 -12.11 -1.94
CA LYS A 150 -1.01 -10.70 -2.05
C LYS A 150 0.21 -10.39 -1.18
N ASN A 151 0.60 -11.26 -0.25
CA ASN A 151 1.78 -11.10 0.60
C ASN A 151 3.06 -11.27 -0.23
N PHE A 152 3.99 -10.32 -0.12
CA PHE A 152 5.22 -10.32 -0.90
C PHE A 152 6.10 -11.54 -0.60
N LEU A 153 6.22 -11.96 0.66
CA LEU A 153 6.98 -13.15 1.04
C LEU A 153 6.40 -14.43 0.42
N THR A 154 5.06 -14.57 0.41
CA THR A 154 4.38 -15.69 -0.26
C THR A 154 4.65 -15.72 -1.77
N LYS A 155 4.70 -14.54 -2.41
CA LYS A 155 5.06 -14.46 -3.83
C LYS A 155 6.51 -14.87 -4.07
N MET A 156 7.43 -14.50 -3.18
CA MET A 156 8.83 -14.93 -3.26
C MET A 156 8.96 -16.47 -3.14
N GLU A 157 8.20 -17.10 -2.26
CA GLU A 157 8.16 -18.58 -2.20
C GLU A 157 7.66 -19.19 -3.51
N LYS A 158 6.58 -18.62 -4.07
CA LYS A 158 5.86 -19.17 -5.22
C LYS A 158 6.62 -19.04 -6.54
N TYR A 159 7.29 -17.91 -6.79
CA TYR A 159 7.97 -17.66 -8.05
C TYR A 159 9.35 -18.31 -8.06
N GLN A 160 9.64 -19.09 -9.13
CA GLN A 160 10.93 -19.74 -9.31
C GLN A 160 12.03 -18.73 -9.64
N LYS A 161 11.73 -17.75 -10.48
CA LYS A 161 12.68 -16.74 -10.94
C LYS A 161 12.26 -15.36 -10.46
N LEU A 162 13.18 -14.59 -9.91
CA LEU A 162 12.96 -13.27 -9.29
C LEU A 162 13.86 -12.22 -9.92
N ILE A 163 13.52 -10.95 -9.72
CA ILE A 163 14.39 -9.79 -10.00
C ILE A 163 14.69 -9.06 -8.69
N SER A 164 15.92 -8.60 -8.54
CA SER A 164 16.35 -7.90 -7.33
C SER A 164 16.57 -6.43 -7.60
N PHE A 165 15.69 -5.60 -7.04
CA PHE A 165 15.81 -4.14 -7.01
C PHE A 165 15.54 -3.65 -5.59
N GLU A 166 16.23 -2.57 -5.20
CA GLU A 166 15.94 -1.90 -3.94
C GLU A 166 14.51 -1.36 -3.92
N ASN A 167 13.82 -1.57 -2.81
CA ASN A 167 12.46 -1.08 -2.62
C ASN A 167 12.19 -0.81 -1.14
N SER A 168 11.36 0.17 -0.86
CA SER A 168 10.66 0.21 0.42
C SER A 168 9.67 -0.96 0.51
N LEU A 169 9.48 -1.47 1.71
CA LEU A 169 8.49 -2.51 2.01
C LEU A 169 7.60 -2.07 3.18
N THR A 170 6.40 -2.63 3.23
CA THR A 170 5.41 -2.32 4.27
C THR A 170 4.97 -3.59 4.96
N LEU A 171 5.22 -3.69 6.27
CA LEU A 171 4.56 -4.69 7.10
C LEU A 171 3.07 -4.32 7.23
N VAL A 172 2.18 -5.20 6.79
CA VAL A 172 0.73 -4.90 6.80
C VAL A 172 0.16 -4.71 8.21
N ASP A 173 0.78 -5.33 9.21
CA ASP A 173 0.42 -5.11 10.62
C ASP A 173 0.68 -3.65 11.02
N ASP A 174 1.74 -3.02 10.51
CA ASP A 174 2.04 -1.61 10.78
C ASP A 174 1.06 -0.67 10.07
N VAL A 175 0.51 -1.05 8.91
CA VAL A 175 -0.60 -0.30 8.30
C VAL A 175 -1.82 -0.29 9.22
N GLY A 176 -2.19 -1.45 9.77
CA GLY A 176 -3.30 -1.55 10.72
C GLY A 176 -3.06 -0.74 11.99
N ARG A 177 -1.85 -0.83 12.58
CA ARG A 177 -1.44 -0.04 13.73
C ARG A 177 -1.46 1.46 13.45
N ALA A 178 -0.98 1.89 12.26
CA ALA A 178 -1.03 3.28 11.83
C ALA A 178 -2.47 3.77 11.68
N CYS A 179 -3.39 2.97 11.12
CA CYS A 179 -4.81 3.31 11.03
C CYS A 179 -5.43 3.54 12.42
N VAL A 180 -5.15 2.64 13.38
CA VAL A 180 -5.57 2.80 14.78
C VAL A 180 -5.00 4.09 15.39
N HIS A 181 -3.70 4.31 15.23
CA HIS A 181 -3.02 5.48 15.76
C HIS A 181 -3.59 6.79 15.21
N PHE A 182 -3.77 6.88 13.89
CA PHE A 182 -4.31 8.07 13.21
C PHE A 182 -5.77 8.34 13.59
N TYR A 183 -6.57 7.29 13.81
CA TYR A 183 -7.91 7.45 14.38
C TYR A 183 -7.88 8.05 15.77
N LEU A 184 -6.99 7.60 16.64
CA LEU A 184 -6.94 8.04 18.05
C LEU A 184 -6.29 9.42 18.23
N THR A 185 -5.23 9.73 17.49
CA THR A 185 -4.38 10.92 17.72
C THR A 185 -4.64 12.06 16.75
N ARG A 186 -5.24 11.77 15.57
CA ARG A 186 -5.55 12.77 14.54
C ARG A 186 -4.32 13.66 14.20
N PRO A 187 -3.19 13.10 13.78
CA PRO A 187 -2.05 13.91 13.36
C PRO A 187 -2.42 14.79 12.16
N ALA A 188 -1.52 15.69 11.73
CA ALA A 188 -1.77 16.55 10.58
C ALA A 188 -2.24 15.73 9.37
N ALA A 189 -3.35 16.15 8.75
CA ALA A 189 -3.89 15.50 7.57
C ALA A 189 -2.93 15.57 6.38
N GLY A 190 -3.13 14.75 5.37
CA GLY A 190 -2.30 14.73 4.16
C GLY A 190 -1.76 13.36 3.78
N ILE A 191 -0.75 13.35 2.92
CA ILE A 191 -0.10 12.14 2.42
C ILE A 191 0.95 11.65 3.43
N TYR A 192 1.06 10.32 3.58
CA TYR A 192 2.08 9.64 4.38
C TYR A 192 2.65 8.42 3.65
N ASN A 193 3.96 8.30 3.62
CA ASN A 193 4.65 7.10 3.12
C ASN A 193 4.69 6.05 4.25
N VAL A 194 3.70 5.15 4.25
CA VAL A 194 3.54 4.13 5.31
C VAL A 194 4.32 2.88 4.92
N CYS A 195 5.63 2.97 5.09
CA CYS A 195 6.60 1.90 4.88
C CYS A 195 7.51 1.77 6.10
N ASN A 196 8.12 0.60 6.28
CA ASN A 196 9.16 0.44 7.29
C ASN A 196 10.43 1.22 6.87
N PRO A 197 11.05 2.00 7.77
CA PRO A 197 12.23 2.81 7.45
C PRO A 197 13.38 1.99 6.84
N GLY A 198 13.98 2.53 5.78
CA GLY A 198 15.01 1.86 4.98
C GLY A 198 14.47 1.17 3.74
N SER A 199 15.28 0.32 3.14
CA SER A 199 14.95 -0.47 1.95
C SER A 199 15.51 -1.88 2.05
N SER A 200 15.02 -2.80 1.23
CA SER A 200 15.58 -4.12 1.03
C SER A 200 15.26 -4.59 -0.39
N ASN A 201 15.87 -5.68 -0.80
CA ASN A 201 15.70 -6.25 -2.12
C ASN A 201 15.37 -7.76 -2.07
N ALA A 202 14.90 -8.30 -3.18
CA ALA A 202 14.47 -9.70 -3.23
C ALA A 202 15.62 -10.69 -2.94
N TYR A 203 16.87 -10.33 -3.26
CA TYR A 203 18.03 -11.20 -3.02
C TYR A 203 18.28 -11.36 -1.51
N GLU A 204 18.34 -10.27 -0.76
CA GLU A 204 18.51 -10.28 0.71
C GLU A 204 17.39 -11.08 1.39
N ILE A 205 16.14 -10.83 0.98
CA ILE A 205 14.98 -11.53 1.56
C ILE A 205 15.01 -13.03 1.23
N ALA A 206 15.41 -13.41 0.00
CA ALA A 206 15.58 -14.83 -0.37
C ALA A 206 16.62 -15.53 0.51
N LEU A 207 17.76 -14.85 0.80
CA LEU A 207 18.77 -15.35 1.73
C LEU A 207 18.21 -15.53 3.14
N MET A 208 17.48 -14.54 3.68
CA MET A 208 16.86 -14.62 5.00
C MET A 208 15.85 -15.78 5.09
N MET A 209 15.06 -15.99 4.03
CA MET A 209 14.05 -17.07 3.93
C MET A 209 14.66 -18.42 3.53
N LYS A 210 15.97 -18.50 3.25
CA LYS A 210 16.70 -19.68 2.75
C LYS A 210 16.06 -20.27 1.47
N LEU A 211 15.63 -19.38 0.56
CA LEU A 211 15.05 -19.76 -0.73
C LEU A 211 16.15 -19.88 -1.79
N ASP A 212 16.16 -21.00 -2.50
CA ASP A 212 16.96 -21.16 -3.71
C ASP A 212 16.16 -20.64 -4.92
N LYS A 213 16.66 -19.57 -5.58
CA LYS A 213 15.97 -18.84 -6.64
C LYS A 213 16.87 -18.56 -7.83
N GLU A 214 16.27 -18.62 -9.00
CA GLU A 214 16.88 -18.07 -10.21
C GLU A 214 16.68 -16.55 -10.27
N TRP A 215 17.56 -15.85 -10.99
CA TRP A 215 17.52 -14.39 -11.09
C TRP A 215 17.37 -13.95 -12.53
N PHE A 216 16.40 -13.08 -12.79
CA PHE A 216 16.24 -12.41 -14.06
C PHE A 216 17.36 -11.39 -14.29
N THR A 217 17.86 -11.30 -15.53
CA THR A 217 18.45 -10.05 -16.01
C THR A 217 17.36 -9.01 -16.23
N ILE A 218 17.74 -7.74 -16.38
CA ILE A 218 16.79 -6.65 -16.62
C ILE A 218 16.01 -6.87 -17.93
N GLU A 219 16.70 -7.33 -18.98
CA GLU A 219 16.14 -7.62 -20.30
C GLU A 219 15.13 -8.77 -20.24
N GLU A 220 15.50 -9.88 -19.60
CA GLU A 220 14.60 -11.02 -19.40
C GLU A 220 13.33 -10.62 -18.61
N PHE A 221 13.50 -9.81 -17.56
CA PHE A 221 12.38 -9.36 -16.74
C PHE A 221 11.42 -8.47 -17.50
N LYS A 222 11.95 -7.53 -18.29
CA LYS A 222 11.14 -6.68 -19.19
C LYS A 222 10.36 -7.50 -20.21
N ALA A 223 10.96 -8.57 -20.74
CA ALA A 223 10.29 -9.47 -21.69
C ALA A 223 9.22 -10.36 -21.02
N ALA A 224 9.37 -10.69 -19.73
CA ALA A 224 8.48 -11.55 -18.97
C ALA A 224 7.28 -10.83 -18.34
N THR A 225 7.26 -9.48 -18.32
CA THR A 225 6.20 -8.69 -17.70
C THR A 225 5.46 -7.84 -18.72
N THR A 226 4.12 -7.83 -18.66
CA THR A 226 3.28 -6.99 -19.54
C THR A 226 3.37 -5.52 -19.14
N ALA A 227 3.27 -5.24 -17.84
CA ALA A 227 3.33 -3.89 -17.31
C ALA A 227 4.72 -3.58 -16.75
N PRO A 228 5.28 -2.37 -16.96
CA PRO A 228 6.47 -1.90 -16.27
C PRO A 228 6.29 -2.01 -14.73
N ARG A 229 7.37 -2.31 -14.03
CA ARG A 229 7.37 -2.39 -12.55
C ARG A 229 8.06 -1.18 -11.96
N SER A 230 7.36 -0.52 -11.06
CA SER A 230 7.92 0.52 -10.20
C SER A 230 8.95 -0.10 -9.24
N ASN A 231 10.09 0.54 -9.10
CA ASN A 231 11.09 0.26 -8.09
C ASN A 231 11.52 1.59 -7.47
N CYS A 232 11.33 1.76 -6.17
CA CYS A 232 11.63 3.01 -5.51
C CYS A 232 11.82 2.84 -4.00
N VAL A 233 12.50 3.80 -3.43
CA VAL A 233 12.62 4.00 -1.98
C VAL A 233 11.85 5.25 -1.59
N LEU A 234 11.01 5.13 -0.56
CA LEU A 234 10.20 6.21 -0.01
C LEU A 234 10.82 6.71 1.30
N SER A 235 10.88 8.00 1.48
CA SER A 235 11.25 8.63 2.75
C SER A 235 10.12 8.43 3.77
N THR A 236 10.45 7.97 4.96
CA THR A 236 9.49 7.72 6.05
C THR A 236 9.55 8.77 7.15
N LYS A 237 10.39 9.81 7.00
CA LYS A 237 10.64 10.82 8.04
C LYS A 237 9.38 11.49 8.57
N LYS A 238 8.40 11.77 7.68
CA LYS A 238 7.12 12.35 8.07
C LYS A 238 6.31 11.38 8.95
N LEU A 239 6.24 10.10 8.57
CA LEU A 239 5.58 9.08 9.37
C LEU A 239 6.27 8.89 10.73
N GLU A 240 7.60 8.78 10.75
CA GLU A 240 8.40 8.60 11.96
C GLU A 240 8.24 9.76 12.96
N SER A 241 7.90 10.96 12.50
CA SER A 241 7.63 12.10 13.39
C SER A 241 6.34 11.99 14.20
N VAL A 242 5.41 11.10 13.79
CA VAL A 242 4.09 10.94 14.42
C VAL A 242 3.77 9.50 14.83
N PHE A 243 4.51 8.52 14.35
CA PHE A 243 4.21 7.11 14.56
C PHE A 243 5.50 6.29 14.75
N ASP A 244 5.53 5.47 15.81
CA ASP A 244 6.65 4.57 16.09
C ASP A 244 6.60 3.33 15.19
N ILE A 245 7.59 3.21 14.31
CA ILE A 245 7.71 2.15 13.30
C ILE A 245 9.14 1.63 13.23
N LYS A 246 9.28 0.29 13.23
CA LYS A 246 10.58 -0.38 13.19
C LYS A 246 11.25 -0.32 11.81
N PRO A 247 12.60 -0.25 11.75
CA PRO A 247 13.35 -0.37 10.50
C PRO A 247 13.07 -1.69 9.78
N ILE A 248 13.18 -1.65 8.43
CA ILE A 248 12.80 -2.79 7.58
C ILE A 248 13.59 -4.06 7.86
N HIS A 249 14.91 -3.99 8.10
CA HIS A 249 15.74 -5.18 8.33
C HIS A 249 15.37 -5.87 9.66
N GLU A 250 15.15 -5.10 10.73
CA GLU A 250 14.67 -5.64 12.00
C GLU A 250 13.30 -6.31 11.83
N THR A 251 12.38 -5.61 11.15
CA THR A 251 11.02 -6.08 10.86
C THR A 251 11.03 -7.38 10.04
N LEU A 252 11.84 -7.46 8.98
CA LEU A 252 11.99 -8.67 8.17
C LEU A 252 12.50 -9.86 8.99
N TYR A 253 13.48 -9.64 9.86
CA TYR A 253 14.03 -10.67 10.72
C TYR A 253 12.95 -11.28 11.63
N GLU A 254 12.19 -10.43 12.32
CA GLU A 254 11.10 -10.87 13.20
C GLU A 254 9.99 -11.59 12.43
N VAL A 255 9.56 -11.01 11.29
CA VAL A 255 8.45 -11.55 10.50
C VAL A 255 8.81 -12.90 9.87
N ILE A 256 10.02 -13.04 9.33
CA ILE A 256 10.46 -14.28 8.67
C ILE A 256 10.61 -15.42 9.69
N ALA A 257 11.06 -15.11 10.92
CA ALA A 257 11.15 -16.11 12.00
C ALA A 257 9.78 -16.69 12.38
N ASP A 258 8.71 -15.88 12.29
CA ASP A 258 7.32 -16.25 12.64
C ASP A 258 6.46 -16.60 11.41
N TYR A 259 7.04 -16.60 10.21
CA TYR A 259 6.29 -16.74 8.97
C TYR A 259 5.70 -18.15 8.77
N LYS A 260 4.36 -18.23 8.61
CA LYS A 260 3.59 -19.47 8.55
C LYS A 260 2.73 -19.58 7.28
#